data_249c3c7bd6d6a5c84d119391a296e5dd
#
_entry.id   249c3c7bd6d6a5c84d119391a296e5dd
#
_cell.length_a   1.000
_cell.length_b   1.000
_cell.length_c   1.000
_cell.angle_alpha   90.00
_cell.angle_beta   90.00
_cell.angle_gamma   90.00
#
_symmetry.space_group_name_H-M   'P 1'
#
loop_
_entity.id
_entity.type
_entity.pdbx_description
1 polymer ?
#
loop_
_entity_poly.entity_id
_entity_poly.type
_entity_poly.pdbx_seq_one_letter_code
_entity_poly.pdbx_strand_id
1 'polypeptide(L)'
;MEYSFSDEQEQFRAVVQRFMRDKSPMTEVRRLMTTKDGFDRDLWMQSCDDLGLAGLHVPEAYGGSGFGFVEVGIVAEEMGRSLLCSPYLGSSILATSVILHAGSEEQKRDLLPDLIAGKTVACLAFAEASGHWNSDGVELTALQSGKDVLLNGKKKFVLDGCAAD
;
A
#
# COMPACT_ATOMS: atom_id res chain seq x y z
N MET A 1 30.35 -1.96 -4.18
CA MET A 1 28.92 -1.71 -3.92
C MET A 1 28.69 -0.24 -4.23
N GLU A 2 27.97 0.04 -5.30
CA GLU A 2 27.59 1.42 -5.62
C GLU A 2 26.46 1.86 -4.69
N TYR A 3 26.61 3.01 -4.05
CA TYR A 3 25.61 3.61 -3.17
C TYR A 3 24.81 4.72 -3.85
N SER A 4 24.89 4.77 -5.21
CA SER A 4 24.14 5.70 -6.06
C SER A 4 22.99 4.98 -6.76
N PHE A 5 21.93 5.69 -7.05
CA PHE A 5 20.87 5.19 -7.91
C PHE A 5 21.39 5.00 -9.35
N SER A 6 20.82 4.04 -10.08
CA SER A 6 21.10 3.90 -11.51
C SER A 6 20.45 5.02 -12.31
N ASP A 7 20.87 5.20 -13.57
CA ASP A 7 20.26 6.19 -14.45
C ASP A 7 18.78 5.94 -14.68
N GLU A 8 18.35 4.67 -14.74
CA GLU A 8 16.94 4.29 -14.85
C GLU A 8 16.14 4.66 -13.59
N GLN A 9 16.74 4.45 -12.42
CA GLN A 9 16.12 4.81 -11.14
C GLN A 9 15.97 6.33 -10.99
N GLU A 10 16.95 7.11 -11.43
CA GLU A 10 16.88 8.57 -11.46
C GLU A 10 15.84 9.09 -12.48
N GLN A 11 15.72 8.45 -13.64
CA GLN A 11 14.68 8.75 -14.61
C GLN A 11 13.29 8.44 -14.05
N PHE A 12 13.13 7.28 -13.40
CA PHE A 12 11.88 6.91 -12.72
C PHE A 12 11.53 7.92 -11.63
N ARG A 13 12.50 8.30 -10.78
CA ARG A 13 12.32 9.36 -9.78
C ARG A 13 11.81 10.65 -10.40
N ALA A 14 12.40 11.09 -11.50
CA ALA A 14 11.99 12.34 -12.16
C ALA A 14 10.55 12.30 -12.69
N VAL A 15 10.09 11.13 -13.17
CA VAL A 15 8.70 10.91 -13.60
C VAL A 15 7.76 10.97 -12.41
N VAL A 16 8.05 10.22 -11.35
CA VAL A 16 7.27 10.20 -10.11
C VAL A 16 7.18 11.62 -9.50
N GLN A 17 8.30 12.31 -9.39
CA GLN A 17 8.37 13.66 -8.84
C GLN A 17 7.49 14.65 -9.62
N ARG A 18 7.52 14.58 -10.96
CA ARG A 18 6.67 15.43 -11.79
C ARG A 18 5.19 15.14 -11.55
N PHE A 19 4.80 13.88 -11.54
CA PHE A 19 3.43 13.47 -11.25
C PHE A 19 2.96 14.00 -9.89
N MET A 20 3.76 13.79 -8.83
CA MET A 20 3.43 14.25 -7.49
C MET A 20 3.28 15.77 -7.39
N ARG A 21 4.21 16.51 -8.00
CA ARG A 21 4.14 17.99 -8.03
C ARG A 21 2.87 18.49 -8.70
N ASP A 22 2.47 17.85 -9.80
CA ASP A 22 1.33 18.30 -10.60
C ASP A 22 -0.01 17.87 -9.96
N LYS A 23 -0.04 16.75 -9.22
CA LYS A 23 -1.26 16.15 -8.67
C LYS A 23 -1.47 16.37 -7.18
N SER A 24 -0.43 16.73 -6.42
CA SER A 24 -0.49 16.96 -4.98
C SER A 24 -0.06 18.38 -4.58
N PRO A 25 -0.69 19.43 -5.11
CA PRO A 25 -0.45 20.77 -4.58
C PRO A 25 -0.95 20.87 -3.14
N MET A 26 -0.34 21.71 -2.32
CA MET A 26 -0.66 21.85 -0.90
C MET A 26 -2.14 22.16 -0.62
N THR A 27 -2.83 22.81 -1.55
CA THR A 27 -4.27 23.05 -1.48
C THR A 27 -5.08 21.77 -1.48
N GLU A 28 -4.71 20.80 -2.32
CA GLU A 28 -5.34 19.48 -2.38
C GLU A 28 -5.02 18.64 -1.14
N VAL A 29 -3.77 18.64 -0.70
CA VAL A 29 -3.38 17.98 0.55
C VAL A 29 -4.27 18.45 1.70
N ARG A 30 -4.41 19.77 1.89
CA ARG A 30 -5.25 20.33 2.95
C ARG A 30 -6.74 20.01 2.78
N ARG A 31 -7.22 19.96 1.55
CA ARG A 31 -8.61 19.56 1.27
C ARG A 31 -8.84 18.09 1.66
N LEU A 32 -7.95 17.18 1.23
CA LEU A 32 -8.09 15.75 1.46
C LEU A 32 -7.96 15.38 2.94
N MET A 33 -7.09 16.04 3.69
CA MET A 33 -6.94 15.84 5.14
C MET A 33 -8.24 16.06 5.94
N THR A 34 -9.23 16.76 5.38
CA THR A 34 -10.52 17.00 6.03
C THR A 34 -11.61 16.04 5.58
N THR A 35 -11.34 15.18 4.61
CA THR A 35 -12.29 14.18 4.11
C THR A 35 -12.28 12.93 4.99
N LYS A 36 -13.35 12.13 4.91
CA LYS A 36 -13.46 10.89 5.69
C LYS A 36 -12.41 9.86 5.25
N ASP A 37 -12.22 9.71 3.95
CA ASP A 37 -11.32 8.70 3.39
C ASP A 37 -9.87 9.15 3.37
N GLY A 38 -9.60 10.45 3.50
CA GLY A 38 -8.26 11.02 3.59
C GLY A 38 -7.48 11.03 2.28
N PHE A 39 -8.05 10.56 1.15
CA PHE A 39 -7.40 10.52 -0.16
C PHE A 39 -8.42 10.69 -1.29
N ASP A 40 -7.93 10.84 -2.52
CA ASP A 40 -8.73 10.90 -3.74
C ASP A 40 -8.60 9.57 -4.49
N ARG A 41 -9.71 8.83 -4.60
CA ARG A 41 -9.74 7.49 -5.20
C ARG A 41 -9.41 7.53 -6.70
N ASP A 42 -9.89 8.53 -7.41
CA ASP A 42 -9.64 8.65 -8.86
C ASP A 42 -8.15 8.96 -9.12
N LEU A 43 -7.56 9.85 -8.31
CA LEU A 43 -6.13 10.11 -8.37
C LEU A 43 -5.30 8.89 -7.99
N TRP A 44 -5.73 8.13 -7.00
CA TRP A 44 -5.08 6.87 -6.63
C TRP A 44 -5.09 5.87 -7.79
N MET A 45 -6.25 5.62 -8.38
CA MET A 45 -6.38 4.73 -9.54
C MET A 45 -5.54 5.24 -10.71
N GLN A 46 -5.57 6.54 -11.00
CA GLN A 46 -4.70 7.15 -12.02
C GLN A 46 -3.22 6.88 -11.75
N SER A 47 -2.77 7.01 -10.52
CA SER A 47 -1.36 6.74 -10.15
C SER A 47 -0.96 5.28 -10.33
N CYS A 48 -1.90 4.37 -10.12
CA CYS A 48 -1.70 2.94 -10.36
C CYS A 48 -1.66 2.62 -11.86
N ASP A 49 -2.53 3.24 -12.67
CA ASP A 49 -2.60 3.02 -14.12
C ASP A 49 -1.42 3.67 -14.87
N ASP A 50 -1.15 4.96 -14.60
CA ASP A 50 -0.13 5.72 -15.32
C ASP A 50 1.30 5.32 -14.93
N LEU A 51 1.54 4.97 -13.65
CA LEU A 51 2.88 4.76 -13.08
C LEU A 51 3.08 3.38 -12.43
N GLY A 52 2.06 2.54 -12.37
CA GLY A 52 2.15 1.22 -11.76
C GLY A 52 2.42 1.22 -10.26
N LEU A 53 2.14 2.33 -9.54
CA LEU A 53 2.66 2.55 -8.19
C LEU A 53 2.26 1.46 -7.20
N ALA A 54 1.04 0.94 -7.27
CA ALA A 54 0.58 -0.08 -6.34
C ALA A 54 1.21 -1.46 -6.58
N GLY A 55 1.70 -1.72 -7.79
CA GLY A 55 2.23 -3.02 -8.21
C GLY A 55 3.74 -3.10 -8.36
N LEU A 56 4.51 -2.07 -7.95
CA LEU A 56 5.95 -1.99 -8.24
C LEU A 56 6.73 -3.25 -7.83
N HIS A 57 6.56 -3.71 -6.58
CA HIS A 57 7.29 -4.86 -6.04
C HIS A 57 6.55 -6.20 -6.20
N VAL A 58 5.36 -6.17 -6.80
CA VAL A 58 4.60 -7.39 -7.06
C VAL A 58 5.19 -8.08 -8.29
N PRO A 59 5.41 -9.42 -8.24
CA PRO A 59 5.91 -10.17 -9.39
C PRO A 59 4.99 -10.04 -10.62
N GLU A 60 5.57 -10.04 -11.81
CA GLU A 60 4.86 -9.99 -13.10
C GLU A 60 3.81 -11.10 -13.24
N ALA A 61 4.04 -12.27 -12.64
CA ALA A 61 3.10 -13.39 -12.63
C ALA A 61 1.73 -13.05 -12.01
N TYR A 62 1.65 -11.96 -11.22
CA TYR A 62 0.42 -11.45 -10.62
C TYR A 62 0.03 -10.07 -11.17
N GLY A 63 0.66 -9.63 -12.26
CA GLY A 63 0.35 -8.36 -12.91
C GLY A 63 1.14 -7.16 -12.39
N GLY A 64 2.12 -7.36 -11.53
CA GLY A 64 3.00 -6.31 -11.04
C GLY A 64 4.18 -6.02 -11.96
N SER A 65 5.06 -5.11 -11.55
CA SER A 65 6.25 -4.69 -12.32
C SER A 65 7.51 -5.48 -11.98
N GLY A 66 7.52 -6.27 -10.91
CA GLY A 66 8.67 -7.08 -10.50
C GLY A 66 9.90 -6.28 -10.02
N PHE A 67 9.74 -5.00 -9.69
CA PHE A 67 10.81 -4.17 -9.17
C PHE A 67 11.16 -4.51 -7.71
N GLY A 68 12.25 -3.92 -7.21
CA GLY A 68 12.68 -4.08 -5.83
C GLY A 68 12.15 -2.99 -4.89
N PHE A 69 12.54 -3.10 -3.62
CA PHE A 69 12.20 -2.09 -2.62
C PHE A 69 12.96 -0.77 -2.79
N VAL A 70 13.95 -0.70 -3.68
CA VAL A 70 14.62 0.56 -4.03
C VAL A 70 13.63 1.47 -4.76
N GLU A 71 12.94 0.95 -5.76
CA GLU A 71 11.93 1.69 -6.53
C GLU A 71 10.72 2.06 -5.66
N VAL A 72 10.29 1.16 -4.78
CA VAL A 72 9.26 1.45 -3.75
C VAL A 72 9.71 2.61 -2.84
N GLY A 73 10.98 2.62 -2.43
CA GLY A 73 11.57 3.69 -1.63
C GLY A 73 11.62 5.03 -2.34
N ILE A 74 11.95 5.04 -3.64
CA ILE A 74 11.92 6.25 -4.48
C ILE A 74 10.52 6.86 -4.47
N VAL A 75 9.49 6.05 -4.69
CA VAL A 75 8.09 6.51 -4.66
C VAL A 75 7.71 7.04 -3.29
N ALA A 76 8.02 6.31 -2.23
CA ALA A 76 7.72 6.72 -0.86
C ALA A 76 8.39 8.05 -0.49
N GLU A 77 9.63 8.28 -0.94
CA GLU A 77 10.35 9.52 -0.74
C GLU A 77 9.66 10.70 -1.45
N GLU A 78 9.30 10.55 -2.72
CA GLU A 78 8.66 11.61 -3.48
C GLU A 78 7.21 11.88 -3.02
N MET A 79 6.49 10.84 -2.59
CA MET A 79 5.20 11.00 -1.90
C MET A 79 5.36 11.80 -0.60
N GLY A 80 6.38 11.49 0.20
CA GLY A 80 6.68 12.23 1.42
C GLY A 80 7.02 13.70 1.17
N ARG A 81 7.77 14.00 0.10
CA ARG A 81 8.10 15.39 -0.29
C ARG A 81 6.87 16.21 -0.66
N SER A 82 5.90 15.60 -1.31
CA SER A 82 4.66 16.24 -1.78
C SER A 82 3.51 16.10 -0.79
N LEU A 83 3.69 15.36 0.31
CA LEU A 83 2.64 15.00 1.27
C LEU A 83 1.41 14.38 0.59
N LEU A 84 1.62 13.54 -0.43
CA LEU A 84 0.52 12.92 -1.17
C LEU A 84 -0.38 12.13 -0.21
N CYS A 85 -1.64 12.50 -0.16
CA CYS A 85 -2.66 11.73 0.56
C CYS A 85 -3.03 10.50 -0.28
N SER A 86 -2.53 9.33 0.11
CA SER A 86 -2.77 8.07 -0.61
C SER A 86 -2.65 6.87 0.32
N PRO A 87 -3.31 5.73 0.02
CA PRO A 87 -3.19 4.50 0.80
C PRO A 87 -1.94 3.68 0.42
N TYR A 88 -0.88 4.33 -0.08
CA TYR A 88 0.31 3.63 -0.59
C TYR A 88 0.99 2.76 0.46
N LEU A 89 1.21 3.30 1.66
CA LEU A 89 1.89 2.55 2.72
C LEU A 89 1.03 1.38 3.23
N GLY A 90 -0.23 1.62 3.56
CA GLY A 90 -1.10 0.60 4.12
C GLY A 90 -1.49 -0.47 3.10
N SER A 91 -1.85 -0.07 1.89
CA SER A 91 -2.34 -0.98 0.86
C SER A 91 -1.20 -1.58 0.02
N SER A 92 -0.45 -0.73 -0.70
CA SER A 92 0.53 -1.23 -1.66
C SER A 92 1.77 -1.84 -1.01
N ILE A 93 2.20 -1.34 0.16
CA ILE A 93 3.39 -1.89 0.81
C ILE A 93 2.98 -2.97 1.83
N LEU A 94 2.20 -2.61 2.86
CA LEU A 94 1.97 -3.53 3.97
C LEU A 94 1.01 -4.66 3.60
N ALA A 95 -0.20 -4.37 3.16
CA ALA A 95 -1.21 -5.40 2.86
C ALA A 95 -0.77 -6.30 1.70
N THR A 96 -0.27 -5.71 0.62
CA THR A 96 0.24 -6.46 -0.54
C THR A 96 1.42 -7.37 -0.16
N SER A 97 2.35 -6.90 0.68
CA SER A 97 3.45 -7.75 1.15
C SER A 97 2.96 -8.94 1.98
N VAL A 98 1.95 -8.75 2.83
CA VAL A 98 1.36 -9.86 3.58
C VAL A 98 0.74 -10.89 2.64
N ILE A 99 -0.02 -10.45 1.63
CA ILE A 99 -0.61 -11.36 0.64
C ILE A 99 0.48 -12.11 -0.13
N LEU A 100 1.55 -11.44 -0.55
CA LEU A 100 2.67 -12.05 -1.27
C LEU A 100 3.39 -13.12 -0.45
N HIS A 101 3.60 -12.89 0.85
CA HIS A 101 4.40 -13.77 1.70
C HIS A 101 3.58 -14.84 2.43
N ALA A 102 2.34 -14.57 2.77
CA ALA A 102 1.49 -15.46 3.58
C ALA A 102 0.25 -15.99 2.85
N GLY A 103 -0.14 -15.39 1.73
CA GLY A 103 -1.29 -15.83 0.94
C GLY A 103 -1.02 -17.12 0.16
N SER A 104 -2.06 -17.94 -0.03
CA SER A 104 -2.02 -19.06 -0.98
C SER A 104 -1.93 -18.54 -2.42
N GLU A 105 -1.55 -19.40 -3.36
CA GLU A 105 -1.50 -19.03 -4.79
C GLU A 105 -2.87 -18.58 -5.34
N GLU A 106 -3.95 -19.17 -4.83
CA GLU A 106 -5.32 -18.79 -5.16
C GLU A 106 -5.62 -17.37 -4.65
N GLN A 107 -5.32 -17.08 -3.39
CA GLN A 107 -5.50 -15.75 -2.78
C GLN A 107 -4.67 -14.67 -3.50
N LYS A 108 -3.43 -14.96 -3.87
CA LYS A 108 -2.58 -14.02 -4.63
C LYS A 108 -3.21 -13.67 -5.97
N ARG A 109 -3.69 -14.66 -6.71
CA ARG A 109 -4.32 -14.47 -8.03
C ARG A 109 -5.66 -13.76 -7.96
N ASP A 110 -6.39 -13.92 -6.88
CA ASP A 110 -7.69 -13.31 -6.66
C ASP A 110 -7.56 -11.85 -6.19
N LEU A 111 -6.68 -11.60 -5.21
CA LEU A 111 -6.62 -10.31 -4.52
C LEU A 111 -5.67 -9.28 -5.18
N LEU A 112 -4.51 -9.72 -5.66
CA LEU A 112 -3.47 -8.79 -6.13
C LEU A 112 -3.87 -7.96 -7.35
N PRO A 113 -4.59 -8.48 -8.37
CA PRO A 113 -4.92 -7.69 -9.56
C PRO A 113 -5.70 -6.41 -9.26
N ASP A 114 -6.70 -6.47 -8.40
CA ASP A 114 -7.52 -5.30 -8.07
C ASP A 114 -6.78 -4.34 -7.13
N LEU A 115 -5.89 -4.83 -6.27
CA LEU A 115 -4.99 -4.00 -5.47
C LEU A 115 -3.99 -3.25 -6.34
N ILE A 116 -3.37 -3.93 -7.31
CA ILE A 116 -2.42 -3.34 -8.26
C ILE A 116 -3.07 -2.27 -9.13
N ALA A 117 -4.32 -2.52 -9.56
CA ALA A 117 -5.10 -1.56 -10.33
C ALA A 117 -5.63 -0.38 -9.49
N GLY A 118 -5.42 -0.38 -8.17
CA GLY A 118 -5.95 0.64 -7.27
C GLY A 118 -7.47 0.61 -7.09
N LYS A 119 -8.16 -0.41 -7.60
CA LYS A 119 -9.62 -0.57 -7.49
C LYS A 119 -10.04 -0.94 -6.09
N THR A 120 -9.24 -1.76 -5.43
CA THR A 120 -9.41 -2.16 -4.04
C THR A 120 -8.28 -1.57 -3.21
N VAL A 121 -8.61 -1.08 -2.03
CA VAL A 121 -7.66 -0.62 -1.02
C VAL A 121 -7.72 -1.58 0.15
N ALA A 122 -6.61 -2.21 0.47
CA ALA A 122 -6.48 -3.09 1.64
C ALA A 122 -5.68 -2.41 2.75
N CYS A 123 -5.80 -2.90 3.96
CA CYS A 123 -4.99 -2.48 5.08
C CYS A 123 -4.52 -3.68 5.92
N LEU A 124 -3.39 -3.52 6.60
CA LEU A 124 -2.89 -4.50 7.55
C LEU A 124 -3.36 -4.12 8.97
N ALA A 125 -4.34 -4.84 9.49
CA ALA A 125 -4.82 -4.71 10.85
C ALA A 125 -3.96 -5.57 11.80
N PHE A 126 -2.84 -5.03 12.27
CA PHE A 126 -1.82 -5.76 13.03
C PHE A 126 -1.89 -5.50 14.54
N ALA A 127 -1.76 -4.25 14.97
CA ALA A 127 -1.61 -3.88 16.37
C ALA A 127 -2.89 -4.11 17.20
N GLU A 128 -2.71 -4.52 18.45
CA GLU A 128 -3.75 -4.73 19.45
C GLU A 128 -3.63 -3.75 20.64
N ALA A 129 -4.32 -4.04 21.72
CA ALA A 129 -4.39 -3.13 22.87
C ALA A 129 -3.04 -2.92 23.56
N SER A 130 -2.14 -3.92 23.50
CA SER A 130 -0.78 -3.84 24.04
C SER A 130 0.08 -2.80 23.34
N GLY A 131 -0.21 -2.46 22.08
CA GLY A 131 0.59 -1.57 21.25
C GLY A 131 1.91 -2.17 20.78
N HIS A 132 2.16 -3.46 21.00
CA HIS A 132 3.36 -4.13 20.50
C HIS A 132 3.32 -4.32 19.00
N TRP A 133 4.46 -4.09 18.35
CA TRP A 133 4.63 -4.20 16.89
C TRP A 133 5.39 -5.47 16.47
N ASN A 134 5.34 -6.49 17.29
CA ASN A 134 5.91 -7.81 17.02
C ASN A 134 4.82 -8.90 17.12
N SER A 135 5.16 -10.13 16.75
CA SER A 135 4.23 -11.26 16.79
C SER A 135 3.69 -11.56 18.20
N ASP A 136 4.50 -11.28 19.23
CA ASP A 136 4.12 -11.55 20.63
C ASP A 136 2.99 -10.62 21.12
N GLY A 137 2.75 -9.52 20.40
CA GLY A 137 1.64 -8.60 20.67
C GLY A 137 0.31 -9.02 20.06
N VAL A 138 0.26 -10.14 19.33
CA VAL A 138 -0.98 -10.65 18.70
C VAL A 138 -1.64 -11.67 19.62
N GLU A 139 -2.70 -11.26 20.28
CA GLU A 139 -3.47 -12.07 21.24
C GLU A 139 -4.80 -12.58 20.63
N LEU A 140 -5.27 -11.95 19.54
CA LEU A 140 -6.52 -12.32 18.87
C LEU A 140 -6.45 -13.75 18.36
N THR A 141 -7.37 -14.58 18.82
CA THR A 141 -7.43 -15.99 18.46
C THR A 141 -8.38 -16.24 17.31
N ALA A 142 -7.94 -17.02 16.34
CA ALA A 142 -8.79 -17.56 15.26
C ALA A 142 -9.37 -18.91 15.67
N LEU A 143 -10.69 -19.01 15.77
CA LEU A 143 -11.38 -20.24 16.17
C LEU A 143 -12.00 -20.91 14.95
N GLN A 144 -11.61 -22.17 14.69
CA GLN A 144 -12.22 -22.96 13.62
C GLN A 144 -13.66 -23.33 13.98
N SER A 145 -14.60 -23.03 13.08
CA SER A 145 -16.03 -23.36 13.22
C SER A 145 -16.54 -24.00 11.93
N GLY A 146 -16.42 -25.32 11.81
CA GLY A 146 -16.73 -26.03 10.58
C GLY A 146 -15.79 -25.65 9.45
N LYS A 147 -16.32 -25.02 8.38
CA LYS A 147 -15.55 -24.49 7.25
C LYS A 147 -15.11 -23.03 7.47
N ASP A 148 -15.69 -22.36 8.45
CA ASP A 148 -15.46 -20.95 8.72
C ASP A 148 -14.42 -20.77 9.82
N VAL A 149 -13.84 -19.57 9.89
CA VAL A 149 -12.95 -19.11 10.96
C VAL A 149 -13.58 -17.92 11.64
N LEU A 150 -13.82 -18.04 12.95
CA LEU A 150 -14.37 -16.95 13.75
C LEU A 150 -13.23 -16.12 14.35
N LEU A 151 -13.29 -14.81 14.08
CA LEU A 151 -12.39 -13.82 14.66
C LEU A 151 -13.21 -12.91 15.59
N ASN A 152 -12.79 -12.81 16.85
CA ASN A 152 -13.43 -11.92 17.81
C ASN A 152 -12.38 -11.13 18.58
N GLY A 153 -12.33 -9.84 18.32
CA GLY A 153 -11.33 -8.96 18.94
C GLY A 153 -11.30 -7.59 18.30
N LYS A 154 -10.27 -6.80 18.66
CA LYS A 154 -10.07 -5.44 18.12
C LYS A 154 -8.62 -5.24 17.71
N LYS A 155 -8.42 -4.73 16.52
CA LYS A 155 -7.16 -4.17 16.07
C LYS A 155 -7.20 -2.64 16.21
N LYS A 156 -6.06 -2.03 16.51
CA LYS A 156 -5.92 -0.58 16.76
C LYS A 156 -4.84 0.00 15.87
N PHE A 157 -4.89 1.31 15.65
CA PHE A 157 -3.88 2.05 14.90
C PHE A 157 -3.65 1.46 13.49
N VAL A 158 -4.73 1.05 12.84
CA VAL A 158 -4.69 0.49 11.50
C VAL A 158 -4.41 1.61 10.50
N LEU A 159 -3.24 1.57 9.88
CA LEU A 159 -2.87 2.51 8.83
C LEU A 159 -3.83 2.35 7.65
N ASP A 160 -4.32 3.49 7.14
CA ASP A 160 -5.28 3.56 6.03
C ASP A 160 -6.59 2.77 6.26
N GLY A 161 -6.89 2.40 7.52
CA GLY A 161 -8.09 1.63 7.86
C GLY A 161 -9.42 2.33 7.55
N CYS A 162 -9.43 3.66 7.42
CA CYS A 162 -10.62 4.42 6.98
C CYS A 162 -10.80 4.41 5.46
N ALA A 163 -9.72 4.14 4.72
CA ALA A 163 -9.68 4.10 3.25
C ALA A 163 -9.92 2.69 2.70
N ALA A 164 -9.74 1.65 3.53
CA ALA A 164 -9.84 0.25 3.12
C ALA A 164 -11.29 -0.16 2.81
N ASP A 165 -11.44 -1.03 1.79
CA ASP A 165 -12.70 -1.60 1.29
C ASP A 165 -13.21 -2.80 2.09
#